data_2928902ec2295a5181027107f90ac389
#
_entry.id   2928902ec2295a5181027107f90ac389
#
_cell.length_a   1.000
_cell.length_b   1.000
_cell.length_c   1.000
_cell.angle_alpha   90.00
_cell.angle_beta   90.00
_cell.angle_gamma   90.00
#
_symmetry.space_group_name_H-M   'P 1'
#
loop_
_entity.id
_entity.type
_entity.pdbx_description
1 polymer ?
#
loop_
_entity_poly.entity_id
_entity_poly.type
_entity_poly.pdbx_seq_one_letter_code
_entity_poly.pdbx_strand_id
1 'polypeptide(L)'
;MAELTIRPICEADVKQIHEIEKACFAMPWSEESILHDVKENVVARWLVLDDGNGGVLAYAGMWFVLDEAHVCNVAVRPDCRGKGYGKRIFTALIDLAKANSMAMMTLEVRRSNTVAQNLYHACGMLDVGYRKRYYEDNKEDALIMYRDFVYPEQSETEA
;
A
#
# COMPACT_ATOMS: atom_id res chain seq x y z
N MET A 1 -24.68 -4.71 -13.92
CA MET A 1 -23.24 -4.90 -13.63
C MET A 1 -22.88 -4.21 -12.34
N ALA A 2 -22.16 -4.93 -11.48
CA ALA A 2 -21.74 -4.35 -10.23
C ALA A 2 -20.58 -3.39 -10.46
N GLU A 3 -20.59 -2.26 -9.77
CA GLU A 3 -19.53 -1.28 -9.87
C GLU A 3 -18.38 -1.60 -8.91
N LEU A 4 -17.18 -1.27 -9.33
CA LEU A 4 -16.02 -1.35 -8.46
C LEU A 4 -16.12 -0.30 -7.36
N THR A 5 -15.85 -0.70 -6.12
CA THR A 5 -15.86 0.22 -4.99
C THR A 5 -14.60 0.05 -4.15
N ILE A 6 -14.13 1.15 -3.58
CA ILE A 6 -13.05 1.12 -2.61
C ILE A 6 -13.67 1.28 -1.23
N ARG A 7 -13.36 0.37 -0.34
CA ARG A 7 -13.91 0.36 1.02
C ARG A 7 -12.88 -0.12 2.04
N PRO A 8 -13.11 0.15 3.33
CA PRO A 8 -12.25 -0.41 4.35
C PRO A 8 -12.29 -1.93 4.34
N ILE A 9 -11.17 -2.54 4.73
CA ILE A 9 -11.08 -3.99 4.91
C ILE A 9 -12.07 -4.47 5.97
N CYS A 10 -12.56 -5.69 5.81
CA CYS A 10 -13.32 -6.37 6.85
C CYS A 10 -12.77 -7.79 7.03
N GLU A 11 -13.21 -8.45 8.10
CA GLU A 11 -12.71 -9.78 8.44
C GLU A 11 -12.92 -10.80 7.31
N ALA A 12 -14.01 -10.67 6.57
CA ALA A 12 -14.32 -11.57 5.46
C ALA A 12 -13.30 -11.48 4.31
N ASP A 13 -12.52 -10.40 4.23
CA ASP A 13 -11.54 -10.21 3.16
C ASP A 13 -10.21 -10.92 3.42
N VAL A 14 -9.94 -11.33 4.65
CA VAL A 14 -8.61 -11.80 5.08
C VAL A 14 -8.12 -12.97 4.23
N LYS A 15 -8.97 -13.94 3.94
CA LYS A 15 -8.58 -15.11 3.15
C LYS A 15 -8.20 -14.72 1.72
N GLN A 16 -8.98 -13.86 1.09
CA GLN A 16 -8.69 -13.40 -0.27
C GLN A 16 -7.38 -12.62 -0.32
N ILE A 17 -7.17 -11.73 0.65
CA ILE A 17 -5.93 -10.96 0.74
C ILE A 17 -4.74 -11.89 0.94
N HIS A 18 -4.85 -12.89 1.80
CA HIS A 18 -3.78 -13.85 2.02
C HIS A 18 -3.43 -14.62 0.73
N GLU A 19 -4.42 -15.00 -0.06
CA GLU A 19 -4.18 -15.66 -1.35
C GLU A 19 -3.43 -14.75 -2.31
N ILE A 20 -3.78 -13.45 -2.36
CA ILE A 20 -3.05 -12.48 -3.18
C ILE A 20 -1.63 -12.29 -2.67
N GLU A 21 -1.44 -12.23 -1.33
CA GLU A 21 -0.12 -12.14 -0.72
C GLU A 21 0.77 -13.30 -1.15
N LYS A 22 0.27 -14.51 -1.08
CA LYS A 22 1.03 -15.70 -1.48
C LYS A 22 1.39 -15.68 -2.96
N ALA A 23 0.50 -15.14 -3.80
CA ALA A 23 0.75 -15.07 -5.24
C ALA A 23 1.74 -13.96 -5.62
N CYS A 24 1.83 -12.90 -4.82
CA CYS A 24 2.58 -11.69 -5.18
C CYS A 24 3.92 -11.54 -4.46
N PHE A 25 4.07 -12.13 -3.27
CA PHE A 25 5.23 -11.84 -2.41
C PHE A 25 5.95 -13.11 -1.96
N ALA A 26 7.28 -13.03 -1.94
CA ALA A 26 8.13 -14.11 -1.43
C ALA A 26 7.94 -14.33 0.08
N MET A 27 7.65 -13.24 0.80
CA MET A 27 7.41 -13.29 2.25
C MET A 27 6.02 -12.72 2.56
N PRO A 28 4.97 -13.49 2.29
CA PRO A 28 3.60 -12.98 2.44
C PRO A 28 3.22 -12.81 3.91
N TRP A 29 2.33 -11.85 4.18
CA TRP A 29 1.70 -11.75 5.49
C TRP A 29 0.84 -12.99 5.74
N SER A 30 0.84 -13.48 6.96
CA SER A 30 -0.03 -14.59 7.35
C SER A 30 -1.48 -14.10 7.54
N GLU A 31 -2.43 -15.04 7.49
CA GLU A 31 -3.83 -14.71 7.80
C GLU A 31 -3.94 -14.11 9.21
N GLU A 32 -3.20 -14.66 10.19
CA GLU A 32 -3.18 -14.14 11.56
C GLU A 32 -2.76 -12.69 11.64
N SER A 33 -1.70 -12.33 10.91
CA SER A 33 -1.19 -10.96 10.92
C SER A 33 -2.18 -9.98 10.29
N ILE A 34 -2.79 -10.38 9.17
CA ILE A 34 -3.80 -9.55 8.51
C ILE A 34 -5.01 -9.38 9.44
N LEU A 35 -5.47 -10.47 10.02
CA LEU A 35 -6.62 -10.46 10.92
C LEU A 35 -6.36 -9.60 12.15
N HIS A 36 -5.15 -9.65 12.69
CA HIS A 36 -4.74 -8.81 13.82
C HIS A 36 -4.88 -7.32 13.47
N ASP A 37 -4.41 -6.93 12.28
CA ASP A 37 -4.54 -5.54 11.82
C ASP A 37 -5.99 -5.13 11.69
N VAL A 38 -6.86 -6.03 11.21
CA VAL A 38 -8.29 -5.74 11.02
C VAL A 38 -9.00 -5.57 12.36
N LYS A 39 -8.71 -6.44 13.32
CA LYS A 39 -9.52 -6.54 14.56
C LYS A 39 -8.93 -5.80 15.74
N GLU A 40 -7.62 -5.73 15.85
CA GLU A 40 -6.96 -5.30 17.09
C GLU A 40 -5.97 -4.15 16.93
N ASN A 41 -5.44 -3.94 15.73
CA ASN A 41 -4.44 -2.90 15.53
C ASN A 41 -5.10 -1.56 15.25
N VAL A 42 -5.21 -0.73 16.29
CA VAL A 42 -5.93 0.56 16.22
C VAL A 42 -5.25 1.57 15.28
N VAL A 43 -3.97 1.39 14.96
CA VAL A 43 -3.26 2.29 14.04
C VAL A 43 -3.31 1.83 12.59
N ALA A 44 -3.80 0.63 12.32
CA ALA A 44 -3.86 0.08 10.97
C ALA A 44 -5.06 0.62 10.19
N ARG A 45 -4.82 0.89 8.90
CA ARG A 45 -5.86 1.28 7.96
C ARG A 45 -5.62 0.53 6.66
N TRP A 46 -6.54 -0.33 6.28
CA TRP A 46 -6.45 -1.08 5.03
C TRP A 46 -7.68 -0.78 4.18
N LEU A 47 -7.45 -0.63 2.88
CA LEU A 47 -8.51 -0.45 1.89
C LEU A 47 -8.48 -1.60 0.90
N VAL A 48 -9.66 -1.98 0.42
CA VAL A 48 -9.78 -3.00 -0.64
C VAL A 48 -10.56 -2.42 -1.81
N LEU A 49 -10.19 -2.84 -3.02
CA LEU A 49 -10.95 -2.59 -4.22
C LEU A 49 -11.84 -3.80 -4.45
N ASP A 50 -13.13 -3.59 -4.26
CA ASP A 50 -14.15 -4.64 -4.34
C ASP A 50 -14.75 -4.65 -5.75
N ASP A 51 -14.96 -5.84 -6.29
CA ASP A 51 -15.55 -6.01 -7.62
C ASP A 51 -17.06 -5.72 -7.67
N GLY A 52 -17.65 -5.36 -6.53
CA GLY A 52 -19.08 -5.12 -6.39
C GLY A 52 -19.84 -6.32 -5.85
N ASN A 53 -19.18 -7.46 -5.73
CA ASN A 53 -19.77 -8.72 -5.23
C ASN A 53 -18.94 -9.36 -4.11
N GLY A 54 -18.10 -8.56 -3.46
CA GLY A 54 -17.26 -9.04 -2.36
C GLY A 54 -15.92 -9.61 -2.79
N GLY A 55 -15.60 -9.61 -4.07
CA GLY A 55 -14.30 -10.07 -4.57
C GLY A 55 -13.24 -8.99 -4.42
N VAL A 56 -12.10 -9.31 -3.83
CA VAL A 56 -10.99 -8.37 -3.65
C VAL A 56 -10.09 -8.40 -4.87
N LEU A 57 -9.99 -7.27 -5.57
CA LEU A 57 -9.16 -7.14 -6.77
C LEU A 57 -7.79 -6.55 -6.44
N ALA A 58 -7.74 -5.69 -5.44
CA ALA A 58 -6.52 -5.03 -4.99
C ALA A 58 -6.71 -4.58 -3.55
N TYR A 59 -5.61 -4.31 -2.87
CA TYR A 59 -5.65 -3.78 -1.51
C TYR A 59 -4.40 -2.97 -1.21
N ALA A 60 -4.51 -2.13 -0.18
CA ALA A 60 -3.38 -1.37 0.33
C ALA A 60 -3.58 -1.17 1.82
N GLY A 61 -2.49 -1.30 2.58
CA GLY A 61 -2.53 -1.13 4.02
C GLY A 61 -1.44 -0.19 4.51
N MET A 62 -1.74 0.52 5.59
CA MET A 62 -0.79 1.44 6.22
C MET A 62 -1.02 1.47 7.73
N TRP A 63 0.00 1.88 8.45
CA TRP A 63 -0.07 2.14 9.88
C TRP A 63 0.16 3.62 10.13
N PHE A 64 -0.64 4.19 11.03
CA PHE A 64 -0.44 5.57 11.47
C PHE A 64 0.48 5.57 12.69
N VAL A 65 1.68 6.10 12.52
CA VAL A 65 2.69 6.19 13.59
C VAL A 65 2.95 7.67 13.82
N LEU A 66 2.41 8.21 14.92
CA LEU A 66 2.40 9.65 15.18
C LEU A 66 1.69 10.35 14.00
N ASP A 67 2.35 11.25 13.29
CA ASP A 67 1.78 11.96 12.14
C ASP A 67 2.24 11.38 10.79
N GLU A 68 2.85 10.19 10.80
CA GLU A 68 3.34 9.53 9.59
C GLU A 68 2.47 8.34 9.21
N ALA A 69 2.09 8.27 7.94
CA ALA A 69 1.43 7.09 7.39
C ALA A 69 2.51 6.18 6.80
N HIS A 70 2.69 5.01 7.41
CA HIS A 70 3.68 4.04 6.96
C HIS A 70 2.98 2.95 6.17
N VAL A 71 3.25 2.87 4.87
CA VAL A 71 2.62 1.86 4.00
C VAL A 71 3.20 0.49 4.31
N CYS A 72 2.31 -0.46 4.61
CA CYS A 72 2.70 -1.83 4.94
C CYS A 72 2.74 -2.71 3.71
N ASN A 73 1.73 -2.59 2.85
CA ASN A 73 1.63 -3.45 1.68
C ASN A 73 0.65 -2.89 0.66
N VAL A 74 0.92 -3.17 -0.61
CA VAL A 74 0.04 -2.81 -1.74
C VAL A 74 0.13 -3.95 -2.74
N ALA A 75 -0.99 -4.47 -3.19
CA ALA A 75 -0.99 -5.52 -4.20
C ALA A 75 -2.25 -5.49 -5.05
N VAL A 76 -2.10 -5.95 -6.29
CA VAL A 76 -3.18 -6.19 -7.23
C VAL A 76 -3.20 -7.68 -7.53
N ARG A 77 -4.39 -8.27 -7.52
CA ARG A 77 -4.55 -9.67 -7.89
C ARG A 77 -3.90 -9.92 -9.25
N PRO A 78 -3.08 -10.98 -9.41
CA PRO A 78 -2.27 -11.15 -10.63
C PRO A 78 -3.08 -11.12 -11.93
N ASP A 79 -4.29 -11.68 -11.94
CA ASP A 79 -5.14 -11.72 -13.12
C ASP A 79 -5.85 -10.38 -13.41
N CYS A 80 -5.65 -9.39 -12.54
CA CYS A 80 -6.30 -8.07 -12.67
C CYS A 80 -5.29 -6.95 -12.94
N ARG A 81 -4.04 -7.29 -13.21
CA ARG A 81 -3.00 -6.30 -13.50
C ARG A 81 -3.19 -5.63 -14.86
N GLY A 82 -2.59 -4.43 -15.01
CA GLY A 82 -2.67 -3.69 -16.25
C GLY A 82 -3.95 -2.90 -16.44
N LYS A 83 -4.78 -2.78 -15.41
CA LYS A 83 -6.07 -2.07 -15.46
C LYS A 83 -6.09 -0.78 -14.63
N GLY A 84 -4.94 -0.38 -14.06
CA GLY A 84 -4.84 0.82 -13.25
C GLY A 84 -5.33 0.66 -11.81
N TYR A 85 -5.58 -0.54 -11.35
CA TYR A 85 -6.10 -0.79 -10.00
C TYR A 85 -5.11 -0.44 -8.91
N GLY A 86 -3.82 -0.66 -9.14
CA GLY A 86 -2.78 -0.28 -8.19
C GLY A 86 -2.76 1.21 -7.91
N LYS A 87 -2.83 2.01 -8.97
CA LYS A 87 -2.88 3.47 -8.84
C LYS A 87 -4.16 3.92 -8.14
N ARG A 88 -5.26 3.27 -8.46
CA ARG A 88 -6.56 3.57 -7.87
C ARG A 88 -6.56 3.35 -6.36
N ILE A 89 -6.10 2.17 -5.94
CA ILE A 89 -6.10 1.84 -4.51
C ILE A 89 -5.06 2.66 -3.74
N PHE A 90 -3.90 2.92 -4.33
CA PHE A 90 -2.86 3.71 -3.66
C PHE A 90 -3.27 5.17 -3.54
N THR A 91 -3.89 5.75 -4.56
CA THR A 91 -4.44 7.11 -4.50
C THR A 91 -5.48 7.24 -3.39
N ALA A 92 -6.35 6.24 -3.26
CA ALA A 92 -7.34 6.23 -2.17
C ALA A 92 -6.68 6.13 -0.80
N LEU A 93 -5.58 5.38 -0.69
CA LEU A 93 -4.82 5.28 0.56
C LEU A 93 -4.21 6.64 0.93
N ILE A 94 -3.65 7.35 -0.04
CA ILE A 94 -3.13 8.70 0.16
C ILE A 94 -4.24 9.64 0.64
N ASP A 95 -5.39 9.60 -0.01
CA ASP A 95 -6.52 10.45 0.37
C ASP A 95 -6.99 10.16 1.80
N LEU A 96 -6.97 8.88 2.19
CA LEU A 96 -7.33 8.50 3.56
C LEU A 96 -6.31 9.03 4.57
N ALA A 97 -5.02 8.97 4.25
CA ALA A 97 -3.98 9.50 5.12
C ALA A 97 -4.15 11.02 5.30
N LYS A 98 -4.40 11.74 4.21
CA LYS A 98 -4.66 13.19 4.26
C LYS A 98 -5.89 13.51 5.08
N ALA A 99 -6.97 12.74 4.91
CA ALA A 99 -8.21 12.95 5.64
C ALA A 99 -8.05 12.73 7.15
N ASN A 100 -7.05 11.95 7.56
CA ASN A 100 -6.71 11.72 8.96
C ASN A 100 -5.57 12.60 9.47
N SER A 101 -5.28 13.67 8.73
CA SER A 101 -4.29 14.69 9.12
C SER A 101 -2.86 14.16 9.29
N MET A 102 -2.51 13.14 8.53
CA MET A 102 -1.12 12.69 8.49
C MET A 102 -0.27 13.72 7.78
N ALA A 103 0.93 13.96 8.29
CA ALA A 103 1.84 14.97 7.72
C ALA A 103 2.60 14.43 6.52
N MET A 104 2.82 13.12 6.46
CA MET A 104 3.57 12.50 5.38
C MET A 104 3.23 11.00 5.26
N MET A 105 3.64 10.43 4.14
CA MET A 105 3.56 9.00 3.89
C MET A 105 4.95 8.48 3.52
N THR A 106 5.30 7.30 4.02
CA THR A 106 6.58 6.65 3.74
C THR A 106 6.36 5.17 3.43
N LEU A 107 7.27 4.59 2.66
CA LEU A 107 7.26 3.16 2.37
C LEU A 107 8.66 2.66 2.04
N GLU A 108 8.84 1.36 2.15
CA GLU A 108 10.01 0.66 1.62
C GLU A 108 9.56 -0.24 0.48
N VAL A 109 10.33 -0.27 -0.61
CA VAL A 109 10.04 -1.12 -1.77
C VAL A 109 11.34 -1.78 -2.22
N ARG A 110 11.28 -3.04 -2.67
CA ARG A 110 12.46 -3.75 -3.16
C ARG A 110 13.10 -2.96 -4.30
N ARG A 111 14.41 -2.85 -4.25
CA ARG A 111 15.19 -2.15 -5.27
C ARG A 111 14.93 -2.71 -6.67
N SER A 112 14.66 -4.00 -6.79
CA SER A 112 14.37 -4.66 -8.06
C SER A 112 12.93 -4.48 -8.53
N ASN A 113 12.02 -4.02 -7.67
CA ASN A 113 10.61 -3.90 -8.01
C ASN A 113 10.31 -2.58 -8.71
N THR A 114 10.73 -2.47 -9.98
CA THR A 114 10.57 -1.24 -10.76
C THR A 114 9.11 -0.93 -11.07
N VAL A 115 8.27 -1.94 -11.21
CA VAL A 115 6.84 -1.76 -11.47
C VAL A 115 6.19 -1.00 -10.31
N ALA A 116 6.44 -1.44 -9.08
CA ALA A 116 5.90 -0.77 -7.90
C ALA A 116 6.49 0.64 -7.73
N GLN A 117 7.79 0.79 -7.95
CA GLN A 117 8.44 2.10 -7.87
C GLN A 117 7.80 3.09 -8.84
N ASN A 118 7.54 2.66 -10.08
CA ASN A 118 6.89 3.52 -11.08
C ASN A 118 5.48 3.92 -10.65
N LEU A 119 4.74 3.01 -10.05
CA LEU A 119 3.43 3.31 -9.49
C LEU A 119 3.53 4.38 -8.41
N TYR A 120 4.45 4.22 -7.48
CA TYR A 120 4.61 5.17 -6.37
C TYR A 120 5.10 6.53 -6.86
N HIS A 121 6.02 6.56 -7.82
CA HIS A 121 6.44 7.83 -8.44
C HIS A 121 5.26 8.54 -9.11
N ALA A 122 4.42 7.79 -9.82
CA ALA A 122 3.23 8.36 -10.47
C ALA A 122 2.24 8.94 -9.47
N CYS A 123 2.27 8.46 -8.22
CA CYS A 123 1.42 8.97 -7.14
C CYS A 123 2.11 10.04 -6.27
N GLY A 124 3.25 10.56 -6.72
CA GLY A 124 3.92 11.67 -6.05
C GLY A 124 4.91 11.29 -4.97
N MET A 125 5.25 10.01 -4.85
CA MET A 125 6.29 9.59 -3.90
C MET A 125 7.67 9.91 -4.46
N LEU A 126 8.59 10.28 -3.58
CA LEU A 126 9.97 10.65 -3.93
C LEU A 126 10.95 9.70 -3.26
N ASP A 127 12.05 9.42 -3.97
CA ASP A 127 13.12 8.58 -3.43
C ASP A 127 13.94 9.38 -2.42
N VAL A 128 14.19 8.82 -1.24
CA VAL A 128 14.98 9.49 -0.20
C VAL A 128 16.20 8.69 0.26
N GLY A 129 16.34 7.44 -0.14
CA GLY A 129 17.50 6.66 0.24
C GLY A 129 17.24 5.17 0.16
N TYR A 130 18.18 4.41 0.70
CA TYR A 130 18.09 2.95 0.70
C TYR A 130 18.35 2.42 2.10
N ARG A 131 17.66 1.31 2.46
CA ARG A 131 18.03 0.48 3.60
C ARG A 131 18.76 -0.72 3.04
N LYS A 132 20.04 -0.84 3.34
CA LYS A 132 20.85 -1.93 2.81
C LYS A 132 20.48 -3.24 3.47
N ARG A 133 20.38 -4.30 2.65
CA ARG A 133 20.08 -5.67 3.09
C ARG A 133 18.83 -5.76 3.94
N TYR A 134 17.81 -5.00 3.57
CA TYR A 134 16.58 -4.89 4.34
C TYR A 134 15.74 -6.16 4.30
N TYR A 135 15.65 -6.81 3.13
CA TYR A 135 14.82 -8.01 2.94
C TYR A 135 15.60 -9.25 3.34
N GLU A 136 15.03 -10.06 4.24
CA GLU A 136 15.73 -11.20 4.80
C GLU A 136 15.92 -12.37 3.83
N ASP A 137 15.02 -12.53 2.89
CA ASP A 137 15.02 -13.68 1.96
C ASP A 137 16.26 -13.69 1.06
N ASN A 138 16.62 -12.54 0.47
CA ASN A 138 17.75 -12.46 -0.48
C ASN A 138 18.70 -11.31 -0.18
N LYS A 139 18.53 -10.65 0.97
CA LYS A 139 19.35 -9.50 1.39
C LYS A 139 19.31 -8.33 0.41
N GLU A 140 18.25 -8.21 -0.33
CA GLU A 140 18.05 -7.10 -1.25
C GLU A 140 17.87 -5.79 -0.50
N ASP A 141 18.35 -4.67 -1.10
CA ASP A 141 18.14 -3.33 -0.55
C ASP A 141 16.68 -2.91 -0.71
N ALA A 142 16.20 -2.09 0.21
CA ALA A 142 14.92 -1.41 0.06
C ALA A 142 15.17 0.03 -0.37
N LEU A 143 14.43 0.48 -1.39
CA LEU A 143 14.32 1.90 -1.70
C LEU A 143 13.32 2.50 -0.74
N ILE A 144 13.70 3.59 -0.08
CA ILE A 144 12.81 4.32 0.82
C ILE A 144 12.20 5.46 0.01
N MET A 145 10.87 5.54 0.03
CA MET A 145 10.14 6.60 -0.66
C MET A 145 9.25 7.32 0.33
N TYR A 146 9.00 8.62 0.07
CA TYR A 146 8.10 9.40 0.92
C TYR A 146 7.36 10.45 0.11
N ARG A 147 6.27 10.95 0.68
CA ARG A 147 5.54 12.10 0.16
C ARG A 147 5.13 12.98 1.34
N ASP A 148 5.44 14.28 1.25
CA ASP A 148 5.09 15.28 2.27
C ASP A 148 3.71 15.85 1.95
N PHE A 149 2.81 15.85 2.93
CA PHE A 149 1.45 16.38 2.74
C PHE A 149 1.30 17.80 3.30
N VAL A 150 2.23 18.21 4.16
CA VAL A 150 2.15 19.54 4.80
C VAL A 150 2.69 20.63 3.89
N TYR A 151 3.75 20.30 3.13
CA TYR A 151 4.40 21.27 2.23
C TYR A 151 4.49 20.69 0.82
N PRO A 152 3.34 20.37 0.18
CA PRO A 152 3.38 19.74 -1.13
C PRO A 152 4.02 20.61 -2.22
N GLU A 153 3.95 21.95 -2.11
CA GLU A 153 4.55 22.86 -3.07
C GLU A 153 6.07 22.75 -3.11
N GLN A 154 6.68 22.38 -1.99
CA GLN A 154 8.14 22.24 -1.93
C GLN A 154 8.63 21.05 -2.72
N SER A 155 7.79 20.02 -2.87
CA SER A 155 8.14 18.84 -3.65
C SER A 155 7.74 18.96 -5.12
N GLU A 156 6.79 19.84 -5.45
CA GLU A 156 6.22 19.95 -6.80
C GLU A 156 6.64 21.19 -7.56
N THR A 157 6.78 22.34 -6.88
CA THR A 157 7.02 23.62 -7.55
C THR A 157 8.48 23.95 -7.76
N GLU A 158 9.37 23.25 -7.12
CA GLU A 158 10.79 23.38 -7.42
C GLU A 158 11.17 22.70 -8.72
N ALA A 159 10.20 22.02 -9.27
CA ALA A 159 10.33 21.42 -10.59
C ALA A 159 10.27 22.51 -11.67
#